data_1b0c1d0c14c2e159aae8431cc08263e7
#
_entry.id   1b0c1d0c14c2e159aae8431cc08263e7
#
_cell.length_a   1.000
_cell.length_b   1.000
_cell.length_c   1.000
_cell.angle_alpha   90.00
_cell.angle_beta   90.00
_cell.angle_gamma   90.00
#
_symmetry.space_group_name_H-M   'P 1'
#
loop_
_entity.id
_entity.type
_entity.pdbx_description
1 polymer ?
#
loop_
_entity_poly.entity_id
_entity_poly.type
_entity_poly.pdbx_seq_one_letter_code
_entity_poly.pdbx_strand_id
1 'polypeptide(L)'
;MKLLIQLRTPTEMASYEGCALALTLATFGHEVQLYLDAPVFGLLMQPNSRLHGMIQSLELYDMPQAWLPDDVFSGWMTGMVPDDLASQLTLIPEVVNSQDFEQVLTF
;
A
#
# COMPACT_ATOMS: atom_id res chain seq x y z
N MET A 1 6.83 -12.54 -11.75
CA MET A 1 7.86 -11.92 -10.90
C MET A 1 7.21 -11.46 -9.61
N LYS A 2 7.89 -11.62 -8.50
CA LYS A 2 7.40 -11.20 -7.20
C LYS A 2 8.04 -9.87 -6.79
N LEU A 3 7.23 -8.84 -6.65
CA LEU A 3 7.69 -7.45 -6.49
C LEU A 3 7.16 -6.85 -5.19
N LEU A 4 7.99 -6.06 -4.51
CA LEU A 4 7.57 -5.20 -3.41
C LEU A 4 7.66 -3.75 -3.87
N ILE A 5 6.55 -3.03 -3.74
CA ILE A 5 6.52 -1.59 -4.02
C ILE A 5 6.26 -0.86 -2.71
N GLN A 6 7.23 -0.06 -2.28
CA GLN A 6 7.18 0.71 -1.04
C GLN A 6 6.84 2.16 -1.35
N LEU A 7 5.80 2.68 -0.71
CA LEU A 7 5.41 4.08 -0.82
C LEU A 7 5.89 4.80 0.43
N ARG A 8 6.86 5.71 0.28
CA ARG A 8 7.48 6.41 1.40
C ARG A 8 7.41 7.93 1.27
N THR A 9 7.31 8.45 0.06
CA THR A 9 7.30 9.89 -0.18
C THR A 9 5.89 10.44 0.00
N PRO A 10 5.68 11.43 0.89
CA PRO A 10 4.34 11.91 1.24
C PRO A 10 3.80 12.93 0.24
N THR A 11 3.93 12.67 -1.05
CA THR A 11 3.37 13.51 -2.12
C THR A 11 2.35 12.73 -2.91
N GLU A 12 1.35 13.44 -3.43
CA GLU A 12 0.31 12.86 -4.26
C GLU A 12 0.91 12.19 -5.50
N MET A 13 1.88 12.85 -6.14
CA MET A 13 2.47 12.34 -7.37
C MET A 13 3.26 11.06 -7.13
N ALA A 14 4.13 11.03 -6.12
CA ALA A 14 4.95 9.85 -5.85
C ALA A 14 4.09 8.65 -5.47
N SER A 15 3.11 8.84 -4.60
CA SER A 15 2.22 7.75 -4.20
C SER A 15 1.35 7.28 -5.36
N TYR A 16 0.90 8.20 -6.21
CA TYR A 16 0.14 7.84 -7.40
C TYR A 16 0.98 7.01 -8.37
N GLU A 17 2.20 7.45 -8.67
CA GLU A 17 3.09 6.73 -9.60
C GLU A 17 3.39 5.32 -9.09
N GLY A 18 3.72 5.18 -7.82
CA GLY A 18 4.02 3.88 -7.24
C GLY A 18 2.83 2.95 -7.24
N CYS A 19 1.66 3.46 -6.83
CA CYS A 19 0.45 2.66 -6.80
C CYS A 19 -0.04 2.30 -8.21
N ALA A 20 0.03 3.25 -9.16
CA ALA A 20 -0.35 2.98 -10.54
C ALA A 20 0.54 1.92 -11.18
N LEU A 21 1.84 1.96 -10.90
CA LEU A 21 2.76 0.93 -11.37
C LEU A 21 2.39 -0.43 -10.79
N ALA A 22 2.08 -0.49 -9.49
CA ALA A 22 1.67 -1.72 -8.84
C ALA A 22 0.44 -2.33 -9.50
N LEU A 23 -0.59 -1.53 -9.74
CA LEU A 23 -1.82 -2.00 -10.38
C LEU A 23 -1.56 -2.48 -11.81
N THR A 24 -0.71 -1.77 -12.55
CA THR A 24 -0.35 -2.14 -13.91
C THR A 24 0.38 -3.48 -13.94
N LEU A 25 1.37 -3.66 -13.07
CA LEU A 25 2.13 -4.91 -13.00
C LEU A 25 1.25 -6.08 -12.58
N ALA A 26 0.33 -5.86 -11.64
CA ALA A 26 -0.62 -6.89 -11.24
C ALA A 26 -1.51 -7.30 -12.41
N THR A 27 -1.93 -6.34 -13.23
CA THR A 27 -2.74 -6.60 -14.43
C THR A 27 -1.99 -7.50 -15.42
N PHE A 28 -0.66 -7.39 -15.48
CA PHE A 28 0.17 -8.23 -16.34
C PHE A 28 0.56 -9.56 -15.70
N GLY A 29 -0.02 -9.91 -14.56
CA GLY A 29 0.17 -11.21 -13.94
C GLY A 29 1.34 -11.33 -12.97
N HIS A 30 1.98 -10.22 -12.60
CA HIS A 30 3.03 -10.23 -11.58
C HIS A 30 2.42 -10.26 -10.18
N GLU A 31 3.11 -10.91 -9.24
CA GLU A 31 2.77 -10.83 -7.83
C GLU A 31 3.34 -9.54 -7.25
N VAL A 32 2.47 -8.62 -6.86
CA VAL A 32 2.88 -7.31 -6.35
C VAL A 32 2.35 -7.12 -4.93
N GLN A 33 3.25 -6.79 -4.01
CA GLN A 33 2.90 -6.41 -2.65
C GLN A 33 3.16 -4.93 -2.45
N LEU A 34 2.14 -4.20 -2.01
CA LEU A 34 2.29 -2.81 -1.61
C LEU A 34 2.65 -2.72 -0.14
N TYR A 35 3.57 -1.83 0.19
CA TYR A 35 3.93 -1.47 1.55
C TYR A 35 3.80 0.05 1.69
N LEU A 36 2.96 0.50 2.62
CA LEU A 36 2.70 1.91 2.87
C LEU A 36 3.43 2.32 4.14
N ASP A 37 4.47 3.14 4.01
CA ASP A 37 5.24 3.60 5.17
C ASP A 37 4.55 4.80 5.83
N ALA A 38 4.96 5.11 7.07
CA ALA A 38 4.34 6.14 7.88
C ALA A 38 4.15 7.49 7.16
N PRO A 39 5.12 8.00 6.37
CA PRO A 39 4.95 9.30 5.72
C PRO A 39 3.74 9.42 4.79
N VAL A 40 3.26 8.32 4.20
CA VAL A 40 2.13 8.37 3.26
C VAL A 40 0.78 8.21 3.93
N PHE A 41 0.74 7.96 5.24
CA PHE A 41 -0.51 7.71 5.95
C PHE A 41 -1.47 8.90 5.85
N GLY A 42 -0.96 10.12 5.93
CA GLY A 42 -1.80 11.32 5.79
C GLY A 42 -2.54 11.39 4.46
N LEU A 43 -1.87 11.03 3.37
CA LEU A 43 -2.50 10.96 2.05
C LEU A 43 -3.53 9.83 1.99
N LEU A 44 -3.19 8.68 2.56
CA LEU A 44 -4.08 7.52 2.58
C LEU A 44 -5.41 7.87 3.24
N MET A 45 -5.38 8.68 4.29
CA MET A 45 -6.58 9.06 5.04
C MET A 45 -7.40 10.18 4.40
N GLN A 46 -6.91 10.81 3.33
CA GLN A 46 -7.66 11.84 2.61
C GLN A 46 -8.58 11.21 1.58
N PRO A 47 -9.93 11.31 1.73
CA PRO A 47 -10.86 10.62 0.83
C PRO A 47 -10.76 11.05 -0.63
N ASN A 48 -10.28 12.26 -0.90
CA ASN A 48 -10.14 12.78 -2.26
C ASN A 48 -8.74 12.57 -2.84
N SER A 49 -7.83 11.90 -2.12
CA SER A 49 -6.53 11.57 -2.68
C SER A 49 -6.64 10.37 -3.63
N ARG A 50 -5.76 10.34 -4.63
CA ARG A 50 -5.70 9.21 -5.56
C ARG A 50 -5.27 7.93 -4.86
N LEU A 51 -4.36 8.05 -3.90
CA LEU A 51 -3.90 6.90 -3.11
C LEU A 51 -5.07 6.23 -2.39
N HIS A 52 -5.91 7.02 -1.72
CA HIS A 52 -7.08 6.51 -1.02
C HIS A 52 -7.97 5.66 -1.95
N GLY A 53 -8.31 6.23 -3.11
CA GLY A 53 -9.16 5.52 -4.08
C GLY A 53 -8.51 4.26 -4.65
N MET A 54 -7.21 4.31 -4.91
CA MET A 54 -6.48 3.16 -5.44
C MET A 54 -6.39 2.03 -4.42
N ILE A 55 -6.15 2.34 -3.16
CA ILE A 55 -6.11 1.31 -2.10
C ILE A 55 -7.48 0.68 -1.92
N GLN A 56 -8.56 1.45 -2.00
CA GLN A 56 -9.92 0.89 -1.96
C GLN A 56 -10.19 -0.09 -3.10
N SER A 57 -9.46 0.03 -4.19
CA SER A 57 -9.66 -0.75 -5.42
C SER A 57 -8.76 -1.97 -5.54
N LEU A 58 -7.90 -2.26 -4.56
CA LEU A 58 -6.94 -3.37 -4.67
C LEU A 58 -7.60 -4.70 -5.00
N GLU A 59 -8.74 -4.99 -4.40
CA GLU A 59 -9.46 -6.23 -4.62
C GLU A 59 -9.91 -6.39 -6.07
N LEU A 60 -10.25 -5.28 -6.73
CA LEU A 60 -10.67 -5.30 -8.14
C LEU A 60 -9.55 -5.71 -9.09
N TYR A 61 -8.31 -5.58 -8.67
CA TYR A 61 -7.12 -5.94 -9.44
C TYR A 61 -6.50 -7.25 -8.97
N ASP A 62 -7.21 -8.00 -8.13
CA ASP A 62 -6.72 -9.25 -7.54
C ASP A 62 -5.40 -9.09 -6.78
N MET A 63 -5.20 -7.92 -6.21
CA MET A 63 -4.01 -7.64 -5.42
C MET A 63 -4.23 -8.02 -3.95
N PRO A 64 -3.16 -8.46 -3.26
CA PRO A 64 -3.24 -8.67 -1.82
C PRO A 64 -3.44 -7.35 -1.08
N GLN A 65 -3.86 -7.45 0.17
CA GLN A 65 -3.97 -6.28 1.05
C GLN A 65 -2.62 -5.56 1.14
N ALA A 66 -2.66 -4.23 1.19
CA ALA A 66 -1.45 -3.44 1.39
C ALA A 66 -0.94 -3.58 2.82
N TRP A 67 0.36 -3.62 2.99
CA TRP A 67 1.00 -3.75 4.30
C TRP A 67 1.28 -2.39 4.92
N LEU A 68 1.06 -2.31 6.25
CA LEU A 68 1.39 -1.14 7.07
C LEU A 68 2.24 -1.60 8.26
N PRO A 69 3.21 -0.78 8.73
CA PRO A 69 3.95 -1.12 9.94
C PRO A 69 3.04 -1.06 11.18
N ASP A 70 2.97 -2.16 11.92
CA ASP A 70 2.07 -2.32 13.05
C ASP A 70 2.39 -1.34 14.19
N ASP A 71 3.68 -1.14 14.47
CA ASP A 71 4.15 -0.30 15.57
C ASP A 71 3.70 1.16 15.45
N VAL A 72 3.47 1.63 14.22
CA VAL A 72 3.06 3.02 13.95
C VAL A 72 1.55 3.14 13.84
N PHE A 73 0.88 2.16 13.23
CA PHE A 73 -0.51 2.30 12.81
C PHE A 73 -1.53 1.51 13.61
N SER A 74 -1.11 0.64 14.55
CA SER A 74 -2.05 -0.24 15.26
C SER A 74 -3.15 0.54 15.99
N GLY A 75 -2.79 1.67 16.63
CA GLY A 75 -3.75 2.50 17.32
C GLY A 75 -4.68 3.30 16.40
N TRP A 76 -4.31 3.47 15.15
CA TRP A 76 -5.07 4.28 14.18
C TRP A 76 -6.12 3.45 13.45
N MET A 77 -5.89 2.14 13.31
CA MET A 77 -6.83 1.25 12.62
C MET A 77 -8.14 1.09 13.38
N THR A 78 -8.09 1.27 14.71
CA THR A 78 -9.26 1.08 15.56
C THR A 78 -10.07 2.37 15.60
N GLY A 79 -11.05 2.52 14.72
CA GLY A 79 -12.03 3.60 14.76
C GLY A 79 -11.73 4.83 13.94
N MET A 80 -10.54 4.95 13.32
CA MET A 80 -10.18 6.10 12.49
C MET A 80 -10.19 5.80 11.00
N VAL A 81 -10.03 4.53 10.63
CA VAL A 81 -9.98 4.12 9.22
C VAL A 81 -11.36 3.59 8.81
N PRO A 82 -11.96 4.10 7.72
CA PRO A 82 -13.22 3.54 7.22
C PRO A 82 -13.12 2.05 6.90
N ASP A 83 -14.20 1.30 7.12
CA ASP A 83 -14.20 -0.14 6.96
C ASP A 83 -13.83 -0.59 5.54
N ASP A 84 -14.26 0.14 4.53
CA ASP A 84 -13.96 -0.18 3.13
C ASP A 84 -12.48 -0.01 2.80
N LEU A 85 -11.81 0.92 3.47
CA LEU A 85 -10.36 1.08 3.35
C LEU A 85 -9.63 0.06 4.22
N ALA A 86 -10.08 -0.13 5.46
CA ALA A 86 -9.45 -1.06 6.40
C ALA A 86 -9.42 -2.50 5.87
N SER A 87 -10.44 -2.90 5.11
CA SER A 87 -10.49 -4.24 4.51
C SER A 87 -9.38 -4.50 3.50
N GLN A 88 -8.74 -3.45 3.00
CA GLN A 88 -7.65 -3.55 2.03
C GLN A 88 -6.27 -3.41 2.68
N LEU A 89 -6.19 -3.33 4.01
CA LEU A 89 -4.95 -3.08 4.74
C LEU A 89 -4.67 -4.21 5.73
N THR A 90 -3.39 -4.52 5.89
CA THR A 90 -2.91 -5.49 6.89
C THR A 90 -1.74 -4.90 7.65
N LEU A 91 -1.84 -4.91 8.98
CA LEU A 91 -0.72 -4.50 9.83
C LEU A 91 0.27 -5.65 9.97
N ILE A 92 1.55 -5.35 9.76
CA ILE A 92 2.61 -6.35 9.92
C ILE A 92 3.53 -5.95 11.07
N PRO A 93 3.83 -6.88 12.01
CA PRO A 93 4.67 -6.59 13.17
C PRO A 93 6.16 -6.63 12.86
N GLU A 94 6.55 -7.13 11.70
CA GLU A 94 7.93 -7.39 11.35
C GLU A 94 8.43 -6.45 10.27
N VAL A 95 9.74 -6.26 10.22
CA VAL A 95 10.38 -5.56 9.12
C VAL A 95 10.26 -6.41 7.86
N VAL A 96 9.88 -5.79 6.74
CA VAL A 96 9.75 -6.48 5.47
C VAL A 96 11.13 -6.97 5.03
N ASN A 97 11.24 -8.27 4.74
CA ASN A 97 12.47 -8.84 4.23
C ASN A 97 12.51 -8.67 2.70
N SER A 98 13.41 -7.80 2.23
CA SER A 98 13.55 -7.55 0.79
C SER A 98 13.99 -8.79 0.00
N GLN A 99 14.60 -9.79 0.67
CA GLN A 99 15.02 -11.02 0.02
C GLN A 99 13.85 -11.93 -0.38
N ASP A 100 12.68 -11.71 0.19
CA ASP A 100 11.47 -12.43 -0.20
C ASP A 100 10.93 -11.99 -1.56
N PHE A 101 11.48 -10.94 -2.14
CA PHE A 101 11.02 -10.36 -3.40
C PHE A 101 12.15 -10.32 -4.43
N GLU A 102 11.80 -10.50 -5.70
CA GLU A 102 12.77 -10.42 -6.79
C GLU A 102 13.25 -8.99 -7.02
N GLN A 103 12.35 -8.02 -6.82
CA GLN A 103 12.69 -6.61 -6.90
C GLN A 103 11.95 -5.82 -5.83
N VAL A 104 12.58 -4.75 -5.35
CA VAL A 104 11.98 -3.79 -4.43
C VAL A 104 12.10 -2.40 -5.07
N LEU A 105 10.95 -1.75 -5.27
CA LEU A 105 10.88 -0.41 -5.83
C LEU A 105 10.33 0.53 -4.76
N THR A 106 10.95 1.70 -4.62
CA THR A 106 10.56 2.69 -3.59
C THR A 106 10.17 4.01 -4.26
N PHE A 107 9.02 4.51 -3.86
CA PHE A 107 8.47 5.79 -4.33
C PHE A 107 8.24 6.76 -3.20
#